data_4aa280e912fb6afd760bb28d4d7fb8d7
#
_entry.id   4aa280e912fb6afd760bb28d4d7fb8d7
#
_cell.length_a   1.000
_cell.length_b   1.000
_cell.length_c   1.000
_cell.angle_alpha   90.00
_cell.angle_beta   90.00
_cell.angle_gamma   90.00
#
_symmetry.space_group_name_H-M   'P 1'
#
loop_
_entity.id
_entity.type
_entity.pdbx_description
1 polymer ?
#
loop_
_entity_poly.entity_id
_entity_poly.type
_entity_poly.pdbx_seq_one_letter_code
_entity_poly.pdbx_strand_id
1 'polypeptide(L)'
;MSFSLDAALRQLKPQQRTTCPPSRPDEQLPWAKDAPAIAGPLLLDTTVYIDLLQGATPPEVDRLLQFRTCNHSAVSLAELTHAFGRLDPAHPDTKVVLRELRETITEDIPPHRLHAPEDDIWGTAGILAGLAFRLRKLPKNQGHERKFLHDALLYLQARKLGCAVLTRNIGDFDLLNQLVPGGYILLYRQAST
;
A
#
# COMPACT_ATOMS: atom_id res chain seq x y z
N MET A 1 19.24 -1.96 -9.50
CA MET A 1 19.82 -3.34 -9.69
C MET A 1 18.89 -4.12 -10.61
N SER A 2 19.43 -4.93 -11.52
CA SER A 2 18.61 -5.75 -12.42
C SER A 2 17.89 -6.86 -11.64
N PHE A 3 16.69 -7.21 -12.06
CA PHE A 3 15.89 -8.30 -11.48
C PHE A 3 16.61 -9.65 -11.64
N SER A 4 16.63 -10.44 -10.58
CA SER A 4 17.12 -11.83 -10.60
C SER A 4 16.01 -12.78 -10.18
N LEU A 5 15.49 -13.56 -11.13
CA LEU A 5 14.42 -14.53 -10.89
C LEU A 5 14.83 -15.57 -9.83
N ASP A 6 16.04 -16.11 -9.91
CA ASP A 6 16.52 -17.13 -8.97
C ASP A 6 16.64 -16.58 -7.55
N ALA A 7 17.06 -15.32 -7.39
CA ALA A 7 17.12 -14.67 -6.08
C ALA A 7 15.72 -14.49 -5.48
N ALA A 8 14.76 -14.03 -6.29
CA ALA A 8 13.38 -13.87 -5.88
C ALA A 8 12.71 -15.21 -5.52
N LEU A 9 12.94 -16.26 -6.32
CA LEU A 9 12.42 -17.60 -6.03
C LEU A 9 13.04 -18.21 -4.76
N ARG A 10 14.35 -18.01 -4.54
CA ARG A 10 14.99 -18.43 -3.27
C ARG A 10 14.44 -17.70 -2.06
N GLN A 11 14.17 -16.43 -2.19
CA GLN A 11 13.61 -15.60 -1.11
C GLN A 11 12.17 -15.99 -0.78
N LEU A 12 11.31 -16.06 -1.79
CA LEU A 12 9.87 -16.26 -1.62
C LEU A 12 9.47 -17.71 -1.44
N LYS A 13 10.25 -18.64 -2.00
CA LYS A 13 10.01 -20.10 -1.97
C LYS A 13 8.56 -20.49 -2.31
N PRO A 14 7.99 -20.00 -3.44
CA PRO A 14 6.56 -20.12 -3.70
C PRO A 14 6.09 -21.58 -3.79
N GLN A 15 6.96 -22.50 -4.27
CA GLN A 15 6.64 -23.92 -4.39
C GLN A 15 6.57 -24.65 -3.03
N GLN A 16 7.19 -24.09 -1.98
CA GLN A 16 7.20 -24.70 -0.65
C GLN A 16 6.06 -24.18 0.24
N ARG A 17 5.38 -23.10 -0.17
CA ARG A 17 4.31 -22.49 0.60
C ARG A 17 2.95 -22.96 0.09
N THR A 18 2.31 -23.86 0.82
CA THR A 18 1.04 -24.48 0.46
C THR A 18 -0.14 -24.00 1.33
N THR A 19 0.17 -23.44 2.50
CA THR A 19 -0.84 -22.99 3.47
C THR A 19 -0.73 -21.47 3.69
N CYS A 20 -1.88 -20.80 3.68
CA CYS A 20 -1.95 -19.37 4.03
C CYS A 20 -1.65 -19.22 5.53
N PRO A 21 -0.73 -18.33 5.92
CA PRO A 21 -0.58 -17.98 7.33
C PRO A 21 -1.91 -17.44 7.87
N PRO A 22 -2.26 -17.75 9.12
CA PRO A 22 -3.42 -17.12 9.76
C PRO A 22 -3.19 -15.62 9.93
N SER A 23 -4.25 -14.83 9.88
CA SER A 23 -4.16 -13.42 10.24
C SER A 23 -3.71 -13.28 11.69
N ARG A 24 -2.80 -12.33 11.94
CA ARG A 24 -2.37 -12.03 13.30
C ARG A 24 -3.53 -11.41 14.10
N PRO A 25 -3.67 -11.74 15.38
CA PRO A 25 -4.62 -11.06 16.23
C PRO A 25 -4.24 -9.58 16.41
N ASP A 26 -5.21 -8.75 16.73
CA ASP A 26 -5.06 -7.28 16.83
C ASP A 26 -3.88 -6.84 17.71
N GLU A 27 -3.61 -7.56 18.80
CA GLU A 27 -2.55 -7.27 19.75
C GLU A 27 -1.13 -7.48 19.19
N GLN A 28 -1.01 -8.22 18.09
CA GLN A 28 0.26 -8.48 17.41
C GLN A 28 0.43 -7.62 16.15
N LEU A 29 -0.56 -6.83 15.79
CA LEU A 29 -0.52 -5.95 14.63
C LEU A 29 0.19 -4.63 14.95
N PRO A 30 1.03 -4.12 14.05
CA PRO A 30 1.73 -2.85 14.25
C PRO A 30 0.80 -1.66 13.98
N TRP A 31 0.08 -1.22 15.00
CA TRP A 31 -0.88 -0.14 14.89
C TRP A 31 -0.23 1.24 14.84
N ALA A 32 -0.78 2.12 14.01
CA ALA A 32 -0.35 3.51 13.90
C ALA A 32 -0.50 4.28 15.23
N LYS A 33 -1.50 3.94 16.05
CA LYS A 33 -1.73 4.54 17.37
C LYS A 33 -0.58 4.30 18.35
N ASP A 34 0.13 3.17 18.21
CA ASP A 34 1.22 2.76 19.09
C ASP A 34 2.59 3.23 18.56
N ALA A 35 2.61 3.81 17.35
CA ALA A 35 3.84 4.27 16.72
C ALA A 35 4.26 5.65 17.27
N PRO A 36 5.58 5.88 17.49
CA PRO A 36 6.06 7.20 17.87
C PRO A 36 5.80 8.21 16.74
N ALA A 37 5.43 9.44 17.11
CA ALA A 37 5.17 10.50 16.13
C ALA A 37 6.40 10.80 15.28
N ILE A 38 7.59 10.84 15.90
CA ILE A 38 8.87 11.09 15.24
C ILE A 38 9.62 9.76 15.09
N ALA A 39 9.78 9.31 13.85
CA ALA A 39 10.52 8.09 13.50
C ALA A 39 10.87 8.12 11.99
N GLY A 40 11.24 6.96 11.43
CA GLY A 40 11.55 6.82 10.01
C GLY A 40 10.41 7.24 9.07
N PRO A 41 10.73 7.44 7.77
CA PRO A 41 9.79 7.93 6.78
C PRO A 41 8.64 6.97 6.52
N LEU A 42 7.55 7.50 5.97
CA LEU A 42 6.37 6.75 5.53
C LEU A 42 6.36 6.61 4.01
N LEU A 43 5.77 5.52 3.51
CA LEU A 43 5.25 5.39 2.16
C LEU A 43 3.72 5.25 2.26
N LEU A 44 2.99 6.14 1.63
CA LEU A 44 1.54 6.21 1.77
C LEU A 44 0.84 5.27 0.78
N ASP A 45 -0.03 4.40 1.33
CA ASP A 45 -0.96 3.61 0.52
C ASP A 45 -2.11 4.49 0.01
N THR A 46 -2.75 4.10 -1.07
CA THR A 46 -3.90 4.79 -1.68
C THR A 46 -5.05 4.98 -0.69
N THR A 47 -5.23 4.06 0.26
CA THR A 47 -6.26 4.18 1.31
C THR A 47 -6.10 5.41 2.18
N VAL A 48 -4.86 5.88 2.40
CA VAL A 48 -4.59 7.09 3.20
C VAL A 48 -5.13 8.35 2.50
N TYR A 49 -4.89 8.47 1.19
CA TYR A 49 -5.39 9.62 0.41
C TYR A 49 -6.91 9.63 0.34
N ILE A 50 -7.53 8.46 0.18
CA ILE A 50 -8.99 8.33 0.17
C ILE A 50 -9.57 8.78 1.51
N ASP A 51 -8.97 8.35 2.62
CA ASP A 51 -9.44 8.70 3.95
C ASP A 51 -9.22 10.19 4.28
N LEU A 52 -8.12 10.80 3.80
CA LEU A 52 -7.88 12.24 3.88
C LEU A 52 -8.96 13.03 3.14
N LEU A 53 -9.25 12.67 1.90
CA LEU A 53 -10.28 13.30 1.07
C LEU A 53 -11.69 13.16 1.68
N GLN A 54 -11.93 12.09 2.40
CA GLN A 54 -13.21 11.83 3.07
C GLN A 54 -13.29 12.40 4.49
N GLY A 55 -12.20 13.01 5.02
CA GLY A 55 -12.12 13.44 6.41
C GLY A 55 -12.27 12.29 7.42
N ALA A 56 -11.84 11.08 7.03
CA ALA A 56 -12.01 9.84 7.77
C ALA A 56 -10.70 9.32 8.40
N THR A 57 -9.63 10.11 8.36
CA THR A 57 -8.37 9.78 9.02
C THR A 57 -8.52 9.89 10.54
N PRO A 58 -8.02 8.89 11.31
CA PRO A 58 -8.00 9.00 12.76
C PRO A 58 -6.84 9.90 13.24
N PRO A 59 -6.93 10.50 14.45
CA PRO A 59 -5.95 11.47 14.97
C PRO A 59 -4.51 10.96 14.99
N GLU A 60 -4.30 9.67 15.19
CA GLU A 60 -2.96 9.06 15.13
C GLU A 60 -2.36 9.09 13.73
N VAL A 61 -3.17 8.96 12.67
CA VAL A 61 -2.72 9.08 11.29
C VAL A 61 -2.35 10.53 10.99
N ASP A 62 -3.21 11.49 11.35
CA ASP A 62 -2.93 12.93 11.15
C ASP A 62 -1.62 13.33 11.83
N ARG A 63 -1.39 12.86 13.07
CA ARG A 63 -0.14 13.06 13.79
C ARG A 63 1.06 12.49 13.04
N LEU A 64 0.97 11.27 12.49
CA LEU A 64 2.07 10.67 11.74
C LEU A 64 2.37 11.45 10.45
N LEU A 65 1.33 11.86 9.72
CA LEU A 65 1.48 12.67 8.50
C LEU A 65 2.11 14.03 8.77
N GLN A 66 1.80 14.64 9.92
CA GLN A 66 2.37 15.93 10.33
C GLN A 66 3.86 15.85 10.70
N PHE A 67 4.29 14.79 11.37
CA PHE A 67 5.63 14.72 11.99
C PHE A 67 6.61 13.82 11.27
N ARG A 68 6.19 13.02 10.30
CA ARG A 68 7.08 12.15 9.53
C ARG A 68 7.22 12.59 8.08
N THR A 69 8.36 12.31 7.49
CA THR A 69 8.53 12.47 6.05
C THR A 69 7.64 11.49 5.30
N CYS A 70 6.70 12.01 4.51
CA CYS A 70 5.83 11.22 3.65
C CYS A 70 6.47 11.06 2.27
N ASN A 71 6.62 9.81 1.84
CA ASN A 71 6.98 9.44 0.48
C ASN A 71 5.75 8.88 -0.24
N HIS A 72 5.77 8.97 -1.54
CA HIS A 72 4.65 8.62 -2.42
C HIS A 72 5.12 7.61 -3.46
N SER A 73 4.23 6.68 -3.83
CA SER A 73 4.50 5.68 -4.86
C SER A 73 3.84 6.04 -6.17
N ALA A 74 4.54 5.81 -7.28
CA ALA A 74 3.92 5.87 -8.60
C ALA A 74 2.78 4.84 -8.77
N VAL A 75 2.75 3.78 -7.96
CA VAL A 75 1.64 2.83 -7.89
C VAL A 75 0.39 3.49 -7.32
N SER A 76 0.51 4.17 -6.16
CA SER A 76 -0.60 4.92 -5.56
C SER A 76 -1.05 6.07 -6.46
N LEU A 77 -0.09 6.77 -7.11
CA LEU A 77 -0.43 7.81 -8.09
C LEU A 77 -1.26 7.24 -9.26
N ALA A 78 -0.91 6.07 -9.78
CA ALA A 78 -1.67 5.43 -10.87
C ALA A 78 -3.10 5.05 -10.43
N GLU A 79 -3.29 4.63 -9.18
CA GLU A 79 -4.61 4.34 -8.63
C GLU A 79 -5.45 5.61 -8.45
N LEU A 80 -4.86 6.70 -7.94
CA LEU A 80 -5.55 7.98 -7.80
C LEU A 80 -5.94 8.55 -9.16
N THR A 81 -5.01 8.56 -10.12
CA THR A 81 -5.27 9.08 -11.47
C THR A 81 -6.26 8.24 -12.27
N HIS A 82 -6.41 6.95 -11.95
CA HIS A 82 -7.41 6.08 -12.57
C HIS A 82 -8.84 6.63 -12.42
N ALA A 83 -9.13 7.38 -11.34
CA ALA A 83 -10.44 8.01 -11.13
C ALA A 83 -10.80 9.00 -12.24
N PHE A 84 -9.82 9.74 -12.79
CA PHE A 84 -10.03 10.72 -13.88
C PHE A 84 -10.56 10.08 -15.18
N GLY A 85 -10.18 8.81 -15.43
CA GLY A 85 -10.65 8.07 -16.59
C GLY A 85 -11.93 7.25 -16.33
N ARG A 86 -12.22 6.93 -15.06
CA ARG A 86 -13.29 5.99 -14.68
C ARG A 86 -14.59 6.65 -14.25
N LEU A 87 -14.52 7.81 -13.59
CA LEU A 87 -15.72 8.45 -13.05
C LEU A 87 -16.63 8.96 -14.16
N ASP A 88 -17.93 8.71 -14.02
CA ASP A 88 -18.94 9.20 -14.98
C ASP A 88 -19.02 10.73 -14.93
N PRO A 89 -18.71 11.44 -16.02
CA PRO A 89 -18.78 12.91 -16.08
C PRO A 89 -20.18 13.48 -15.87
N ALA A 90 -21.21 12.67 -16.04
CA ALA A 90 -22.60 13.09 -15.82
C ALA A 90 -23.04 13.03 -14.36
N HIS A 91 -22.29 12.31 -13.48
CA HIS A 91 -22.62 12.24 -12.06
C HIS A 91 -22.34 13.60 -11.38
N PRO A 92 -23.28 14.14 -10.56
CA PRO A 92 -23.18 15.48 -10.00
C PRO A 92 -21.91 15.73 -9.17
N ASP A 93 -21.44 14.73 -8.44
CA ASP A 93 -20.28 14.85 -7.55
C ASP A 93 -18.94 14.68 -8.26
N THR A 94 -18.92 14.18 -9.50
CA THR A 94 -17.66 13.87 -10.21
C THR A 94 -16.73 15.09 -10.30
N LYS A 95 -17.27 16.28 -10.59
CA LYS A 95 -16.45 17.49 -10.72
C LYS A 95 -15.77 17.87 -9.39
N VAL A 96 -16.46 17.70 -8.27
CA VAL A 96 -15.93 18.00 -6.94
C VAL A 96 -14.82 17.01 -6.59
N VAL A 97 -15.10 15.72 -6.72
CA VAL A 97 -14.14 14.64 -6.43
C VAL A 97 -12.87 14.78 -7.28
N LEU A 98 -13.01 15.05 -8.59
CA LEU A 98 -11.83 15.21 -9.46
C LEU A 98 -11.02 16.47 -9.15
N ARG A 99 -11.66 17.56 -8.71
CA ARG A 99 -10.96 18.75 -8.25
C ARG A 99 -10.14 18.46 -7.00
N GLU A 100 -10.74 17.86 -5.98
CA GLU A 100 -10.07 17.50 -4.72
C GLU A 100 -8.90 16.52 -4.96
N LEU A 101 -9.11 15.49 -5.80
CA LEU A 101 -8.04 14.60 -6.22
C LEU A 101 -6.90 15.32 -6.94
N ARG A 102 -7.24 16.30 -7.79
CA ARG A 102 -6.23 17.11 -8.50
C ARG A 102 -5.40 17.94 -7.50
N GLU A 103 -6.05 18.60 -6.56
CA GLU A 103 -5.40 19.38 -5.51
C GLU A 103 -4.45 18.48 -4.70
N THR A 104 -4.92 17.34 -4.20
CA THR A 104 -4.09 16.36 -3.50
C THR A 104 -2.87 15.92 -4.33
N ILE A 105 -3.05 15.59 -5.61
CA ILE A 105 -1.93 15.14 -6.45
C ILE A 105 -0.92 16.27 -6.68
N THR A 106 -1.38 17.51 -6.88
CA THR A 106 -0.49 18.63 -7.22
C THR A 106 0.19 19.26 -6.00
N GLU A 107 -0.45 19.24 -4.84
CA GLU A 107 0.02 19.91 -3.64
C GLU A 107 0.69 18.96 -2.65
N ASP A 108 0.13 17.75 -2.47
CA ASP A 108 0.59 16.79 -1.45
C ASP A 108 1.60 15.76 -1.97
N ILE A 109 1.75 15.60 -3.31
CA ILE A 109 2.69 14.66 -3.91
C ILE A 109 3.84 15.39 -4.61
N PRO A 110 4.84 15.89 -3.87
CA PRO A 110 5.94 16.61 -4.48
C PRO A 110 6.85 15.68 -5.30
N PRO A 111 7.32 16.07 -6.49
CA PRO A 111 8.08 15.22 -7.40
C PRO A 111 9.32 14.57 -6.78
N HIS A 112 10.00 15.26 -5.86
CA HIS A 112 11.21 14.74 -5.22
C HIS A 112 10.94 13.65 -4.15
N ARG A 113 9.69 13.43 -3.79
CA ARG A 113 9.24 12.34 -2.88
C ARG A 113 8.38 11.30 -3.57
N LEU A 114 8.17 11.43 -4.88
CA LEU A 114 7.46 10.44 -5.69
C LEU A 114 8.46 9.43 -6.25
N HIS A 115 8.27 8.17 -5.91
CA HIS A 115 9.17 7.08 -6.27
C HIS A 115 8.46 6.05 -7.16
N ALA A 116 9.10 5.65 -8.25
CA ALA A 116 8.67 4.51 -9.05
C ALA A 116 9.33 3.22 -8.53
N PRO A 117 8.61 2.08 -8.49
CA PRO A 117 9.24 0.80 -8.23
C PRO A 117 10.26 0.44 -9.31
N GLU A 118 11.42 -0.07 -8.91
CA GLU A 118 12.46 -0.55 -9.85
C GLU A 118 12.16 -1.95 -10.37
N ASP A 119 12.91 -2.40 -11.39
CA ASP A 119 12.69 -3.68 -12.08
C ASP A 119 12.70 -4.88 -11.14
N ASP A 120 13.60 -4.90 -10.16
CA ASP A 120 13.70 -5.95 -9.14
C ASP A 120 12.45 -6.02 -8.24
N ILE A 121 11.86 -4.86 -7.94
CA ILE A 121 10.60 -4.77 -7.18
C ILE A 121 9.46 -5.32 -8.03
N TRP A 122 9.34 -4.90 -9.30
CA TRP A 122 8.31 -5.39 -10.21
C TRP A 122 8.32 -6.91 -10.35
N GLY A 123 9.50 -7.49 -10.66
CA GLY A 123 9.62 -8.94 -10.82
C GLY A 123 9.31 -9.71 -9.53
N THR A 124 9.81 -9.23 -8.38
CA THR A 124 9.55 -9.87 -7.08
C THR A 124 8.09 -9.72 -6.66
N ALA A 125 7.47 -8.55 -6.89
CA ALA A 125 6.08 -8.28 -6.58
C ALA A 125 5.13 -9.18 -7.37
N GLY A 126 5.43 -9.45 -8.65
CA GLY A 126 4.64 -10.39 -9.46
C GLY A 126 4.58 -11.79 -8.83
N ILE A 127 5.73 -12.32 -8.37
CA ILE A 127 5.79 -13.64 -7.71
C ILE A 127 5.06 -13.58 -6.36
N LEU A 128 5.28 -12.53 -5.56
CA LEU A 128 4.67 -12.38 -4.24
C LEU A 128 3.14 -12.22 -4.32
N ALA A 129 2.65 -11.44 -5.27
CA ALA A 129 1.22 -11.26 -5.52
C ALA A 129 0.54 -12.56 -5.95
N GLY A 130 1.15 -13.30 -6.91
CA GLY A 130 0.66 -14.60 -7.33
C GLY A 130 0.65 -15.62 -6.18
N LEU A 131 1.66 -15.62 -5.33
CA LEU A 131 1.72 -16.44 -4.13
C LEU A 131 0.59 -16.08 -3.15
N ALA A 132 0.41 -14.81 -2.81
CA ALA A 132 -0.63 -14.34 -1.90
C ALA A 132 -2.03 -14.68 -2.43
N PHE A 133 -2.29 -14.42 -3.71
CA PHE A 133 -3.55 -14.77 -4.37
C PHE A 133 -3.86 -16.27 -4.28
N ARG A 134 -2.88 -17.12 -4.60
CA ARG A 134 -3.02 -18.57 -4.51
C ARG A 134 -3.29 -19.06 -3.08
N LEU A 135 -2.58 -18.52 -2.10
CA LEU A 135 -2.73 -18.90 -0.70
C LEU A 135 -4.09 -18.49 -0.13
N ARG A 136 -4.62 -17.33 -0.53
CA ARG A 136 -5.95 -16.84 -0.14
C ARG A 136 -7.10 -17.61 -0.79
N LYS A 137 -6.83 -18.44 -1.81
CA LYS A 137 -7.85 -19.19 -2.58
C LYS A 137 -8.99 -18.30 -3.10
N LEU A 138 -8.65 -17.07 -3.51
CA LEU A 138 -9.64 -16.13 -4.02
C LEU A 138 -10.13 -16.53 -5.42
N PRO A 139 -11.39 -16.22 -5.76
CA PRO A 139 -11.92 -16.49 -7.08
C PRO A 139 -11.19 -15.68 -8.14
N LYS A 140 -10.90 -16.32 -9.28
CA LYS A 140 -10.36 -15.66 -10.46
C LYS A 140 -11.39 -14.69 -11.04
N ASN A 141 -10.94 -13.65 -11.73
CA ASN A 141 -11.78 -12.68 -12.45
C ASN A 141 -12.50 -11.61 -11.61
N GLN A 142 -12.12 -11.38 -10.35
CA GLN A 142 -12.68 -10.30 -9.52
C GLN A 142 -11.70 -9.14 -9.25
N GLY A 143 -10.64 -8.99 -10.05
CA GLY A 143 -9.66 -7.91 -9.89
C GLY A 143 -8.69 -8.08 -8.71
N HIS A 144 -8.84 -9.14 -7.90
CA HIS A 144 -7.99 -9.39 -6.73
C HIS A 144 -6.51 -9.53 -7.07
N GLU A 145 -6.18 -10.14 -8.23
CA GLU A 145 -4.78 -10.33 -8.65
C GLU A 145 -4.06 -9.00 -8.85
N ARG A 146 -4.74 -8.02 -9.50
CA ARG A 146 -4.18 -6.69 -9.70
C ARG A 146 -4.01 -5.92 -8.39
N LYS A 147 -4.99 -6.05 -7.48
CA LYS A 147 -4.91 -5.45 -6.16
C LYS A 147 -3.69 -5.98 -5.39
N PHE A 148 -3.52 -7.29 -5.33
CA PHE A 148 -2.35 -7.89 -4.68
C PHE A 148 -1.03 -7.46 -5.33
N LEU A 149 -1.00 -7.25 -6.64
CA LEU A 149 0.21 -6.75 -7.31
C LEU A 149 0.54 -5.34 -6.82
N HIS A 150 -0.43 -4.44 -6.70
CA HIS A 150 -0.23 -3.08 -6.22
C HIS A 150 0.23 -3.08 -4.74
N ASP A 151 -0.43 -3.86 -3.89
CA ASP A 151 -0.05 -4.00 -2.48
C ASP A 151 1.38 -4.58 -2.32
N ALA A 152 1.74 -5.59 -3.12
CA ALA A 152 3.09 -6.17 -3.12
C ALA A 152 4.16 -5.19 -3.62
N LEU A 153 3.85 -4.39 -4.66
CA LEU A 153 4.74 -3.32 -5.14
C LEU A 153 4.99 -2.29 -4.05
N LEU A 154 3.95 -1.79 -3.41
CA LEU A 154 4.05 -0.83 -2.30
C LEU A 154 4.88 -1.39 -1.14
N TYR A 155 4.58 -2.62 -0.72
CA TYR A 155 5.27 -3.26 0.39
C TYR A 155 6.77 -3.43 0.14
N LEU A 156 7.14 -3.95 -1.03
CA LEU A 156 8.54 -4.18 -1.40
C LEU A 156 9.29 -2.85 -1.65
N GLN A 157 8.61 -1.87 -2.24
CA GLN A 157 9.17 -0.53 -2.45
C GLN A 157 9.46 0.16 -1.12
N ALA A 158 8.51 0.15 -0.18
CA ALA A 158 8.71 0.72 1.15
C ALA A 158 9.90 0.07 1.88
N ARG A 159 9.98 -1.26 1.80
CA ARG A 159 11.11 -2.01 2.38
C ARG A 159 12.44 -1.59 1.78
N LYS A 160 12.52 -1.37 0.47
CA LYS A 160 13.75 -0.92 -0.22
C LYS A 160 14.11 0.51 0.13
N LEU A 161 13.12 1.38 0.29
CA LEU A 161 13.29 2.79 0.68
C LEU A 161 13.56 2.97 2.19
N GLY A 162 13.46 1.92 3.01
CA GLY A 162 13.53 2.03 4.46
C GLY A 162 12.35 2.78 5.08
N CYS A 163 11.19 2.79 4.41
CA CYS A 163 9.97 3.41 4.85
C CYS A 163 9.04 2.41 5.57
N ALA A 164 8.16 2.92 6.43
CA ALA A 164 6.98 2.18 6.86
C ALA A 164 5.82 2.44 5.90
N VAL A 165 5.11 1.40 5.45
CA VAL A 165 3.84 1.59 4.73
C VAL A 165 2.78 2.00 5.73
N LEU A 166 2.10 3.12 5.49
CA LEU A 166 0.91 3.52 6.24
C LEU A 166 -0.33 3.11 5.43
N THR A 167 -1.18 2.24 6.01
CA THR A 167 -2.31 1.66 5.27
C THR A 167 -3.46 1.25 6.18
N ARG A 168 -4.68 1.32 5.65
CA ARG A 168 -5.90 0.74 6.23
C ARG A 168 -6.16 -0.70 5.77
N ASN A 169 -5.45 -1.18 4.77
CA ASN A 169 -5.59 -2.53 4.23
C ASN A 169 -4.89 -3.57 5.13
N ILE A 170 -5.46 -3.81 6.31
CA ILE A 170 -4.89 -4.64 7.36
C ILE A 170 -4.58 -6.04 6.86
N GLY A 171 -5.57 -6.71 6.25
CA GLY A 171 -5.44 -8.12 5.92
C GLY A 171 -4.37 -8.43 4.88
N ASP A 172 -4.28 -7.63 3.82
CA ASP A 172 -3.33 -7.90 2.74
C ASP A 172 -1.90 -7.55 3.17
N PHE A 173 -1.70 -6.41 3.86
CA PHE A 173 -0.37 -6.05 4.36
C PHE A 173 0.10 -6.92 5.52
N ASP A 174 -0.80 -7.44 6.37
CA ASP A 174 -0.46 -8.46 7.34
C ASP A 174 0.08 -9.72 6.66
N LEU A 175 -0.61 -10.21 5.64
CA LEU A 175 -0.16 -11.37 4.86
C LEU A 175 1.19 -11.13 4.19
N LEU A 176 1.36 -10.00 3.50
CA LEU A 176 2.62 -9.67 2.83
C LEU A 176 3.79 -9.60 3.82
N ASN A 177 3.56 -9.01 4.98
CA ASN A 177 4.57 -8.91 6.04
C ASN A 177 4.96 -10.27 6.62
N GLN A 178 4.01 -11.22 6.72
CA GLN A 178 4.29 -12.59 7.13
C GLN A 178 5.01 -13.39 6.02
N LEU A 179 4.67 -13.15 4.75
CA LEU A 179 5.33 -13.83 3.62
C LEU A 179 6.75 -13.32 3.38
N VAL A 180 7.01 -12.05 3.61
CA VAL A 180 8.33 -11.40 3.44
C VAL A 180 8.64 -10.56 4.66
N PRO A 181 9.16 -11.16 5.75
CA PRO A 181 9.48 -10.41 6.97
C PRO A 181 10.53 -9.32 6.76
N GLY A 182 10.52 -8.31 7.64
CA GLY A 182 11.50 -7.23 7.66
C GLY A 182 11.10 -5.96 6.91
N GLY A 183 9.88 -5.90 6.38
CA GLY A 183 9.25 -4.63 6.02
C GLY A 183 8.52 -4.01 7.21
N TYR A 184 8.49 -2.69 7.27
CA TYR A 184 7.74 -1.96 8.28
C TYR A 184 6.36 -1.61 7.73
N ILE A 185 5.31 -1.88 8.51
CA ILE A 185 3.93 -1.48 8.21
C ILE A 185 3.34 -0.77 9.42
N LEU A 186 2.48 0.19 9.20
CA LEU A 186 1.67 0.88 10.21
C LEU A 186 0.22 0.79 9.78
N LEU A 187 -0.55 0.06 10.56
CA LEU A 187 -1.95 -0.24 10.27
C LEU A 187 -2.86 0.71 11.04
N TYR A 188 -3.97 1.10 10.42
CA TYR A 188 -4.99 1.89 11.11
C TYR A 188 -6.41 1.47 10.68
N ARG A 189 -7.41 1.91 11.43
CA ARG A 189 -8.82 1.85 11.06
C ARG A 189 -9.34 3.27 10.87
N GLN A 190 -10.35 3.44 10.04
CA GLN A 190 -10.99 4.76 9.89
C GLN A 190 -11.53 5.25 11.23
N ALA A 191 -11.58 6.58 11.38
CA ALA A 191 -12.30 7.18 12.49
C ALA A 191 -13.77 6.75 12.42
N SER A 192 -14.31 6.33 13.57
CA SER A 192 -15.77 6.10 13.68
C SER A 192 -16.48 7.44 13.55
N THR A 193 -17.31 7.60 12.55
CA THR A 193 -18.24 8.73 12.41
C THR A 193 -19.24 8.72 13.52
#